data_a6ed949a653c477d350a6e6667f1bb9d
#
_entry.id   a6ed949a653c477d350a6e6667f1bb9d
#
_cell.length_a   1.000
_cell.length_b   1.000
_cell.length_c   1.000
_cell.angle_alpha   90.00
_cell.angle_beta   90.00
_cell.angle_gamma   90.00
#
_symmetry.space_group_name_H-M   'P 1'
#
loop_
_entity.id
_entity.type
_entity.pdbx_description
1 polymer ?
#
loop_
_entity_poly.entity_id
_entity_poly.type
_entity_poly.pdbx_seq_one_letter_code
_entity_poly.pdbx_strand_id
1 'polypeptide(L)'
;HELIHFQQKYDGGNLLAACIKEGAADFLAELISGRHINQHVHDFANPHEAELWAEFKQRMHGKDYTGWLYSNTPGRPNDLGYWMGYKITKAYYDKQPNKQAAVQDILNIKNFDRFLEASGYGK
;
A
#
# COMPACT_ATOMS: atom_id res chain seq x y z
N HIS A 1 7.16 4.47 10.38
CA HIS A 1 5.97 4.83 9.59
C HIS A 1 5.78 6.35 9.51
N GLU A 2 5.70 7.02 10.65
CA GLU A 2 5.49 8.47 10.68
C GLU A 2 6.65 9.25 10.05
N LEU A 3 7.89 8.81 10.27
CA LEU A 3 9.05 9.45 9.62
C LEU A 3 8.98 9.32 8.10
N ILE A 4 8.46 8.20 7.59
CA ILE A 4 8.29 8.01 6.16
C ILE A 4 7.23 8.98 5.62
N HIS A 5 6.10 9.14 6.32
CA HIS A 5 5.08 10.10 5.92
C HIS A 5 5.64 11.52 5.81
N PHE A 6 6.50 11.90 6.74
CA PHE A 6 7.14 13.20 6.71
C PHE A 6 7.98 13.41 5.45
N GLN A 7 8.56 12.32 4.90
CA GLN A 7 9.40 12.39 3.71
C GLN A 7 8.62 12.21 2.40
N GLN A 8 7.37 11.75 2.46
CA GLN A 8 6.57 11.53 1.26
C GLN A 8 6.18 12.86 0.61
N LYS A 9 6.20 12.90 -0.72
CA LYS A 9 5.98 14.11 -1.52
C LYS A 9 4.66 14.10 -2.27
N TYR A 10 3.67 13.34 -1.77
CA TYR A 10 2.38 13.22 -2.42
C TYR A 10 1.25 13.21 -1.40
N ASP A 11 0.04 13.54 -1.87
CA ASP A 11 -1.17 13.50 -1.06
C ASP A 11 -2.03 12.31 -1.46
N GLY A 12 -2.66 11.66 -0.47
CA GLY A 12 -3.64 10.63 -0.72
C GLY A 12 -4.97 11.28 -1.14
N GLY A 13 -5.57 10.83 -2.22
CA GLY A 13 -6.85 11.33 -2.71
C GLY A 13 -7.91 10.25 -2.71
N ASN A 14 -7.88 9.36 -3.70
CA ASN A 14 -8.80 8.23 -3.74
C ASN A 14 -8.30 7.09 -2.85
N LEU A 15 -9.07 5.99 -2.79
CA LEU A 15 -8.69 4.83 -1.97
C LEU A 15 -7.34 4.25 -2.40
N LEU A 16 -7.07 4.16 -3.69
CA LEU A 16 -5.79 3.66 -4.20
C LEU A 16 -4.63 4.50 -3.65
N ALA A 17 -4.72 5.82 -3.80
CA ALA A 17 -3.67 6.73 -3.35
C ALA A 17 -3.47 6.65 -1.84
N ALA A 18 -4.57 6.64 -1.08
CA ALA A 18 -4.51 6.57 0.37
C ALA A 18 -3.88 5.25 0.85
N CYS A 19 -4.24 4.13 0.25
CA CYS A 19 -3.68 2.83 0.62
C CYS A 19 -2.20 2.72 0.27
N ILE A 20 -1.80 3.22 -0.90
CA ILE A 20 -0.39 3.22 -1.29
C ILE A 20 0.42 4.10 -0.35
N LYS A 21 -0.10 5.29 0.01
CA LYS A 21 0.57 6.18 0.94
C LYS A 21 0.87 5.47 2.27
N GLU A 22 -0.14 4.82 2.85
CA GLU A 22 0.02 4.13 4.13
C GLU A 22 0.88 2.88 4.01
N GLY A 23 0.62 2.06 2.99
CA GLY A 23 1.35 0.81 2.79
C GLY A 23 2.81 1.03 2.39
N ALA A 24 3.08 2.06 1.60
CA ALA A 24 4.45 2.43 1.24
C ALA A 24 5.24 2.86 2.47
N ALA A 25 4.59 3.61 3.39
CA ALA A 25 5.25 4.00 4.63
C ALA A 25 5.62 2.78 5.47
N ASP A 26 4.73 1.79 5.58
CA ASP A 26 5.03 0.53 6.27
C ASP A 26 6.17 -0.22 5.60
N PHE A 27 6.14 -0.31 4.27
CA PHE A 27 7.16 -1.03 3.51
C PHE A 27 8.55 -0.40 3.70
N LEU A 28 8.64 0.92 3.57
CA LEU A 28 9.91 1.62 3.71
C LEU A 28 10.42 1.58 5.16
N ALA A 29 9.51 1.66 6.13
CA ALA A 29 9.88 1.52 7.54
C ALA A 29 10.44 0.12 7.82
N GLU A 30 9.87 -0.91 7.20
CA GLU A 30 10.39 -2.28 7.31
C GLU A 30 11.79 -2.40 6.71
N LEU A 31 12.04 -1.78 5.54
CA LEU A 31 13.36 -1.79 4.93
C LEU A 31 14.42 -1.15 5.84
N ILE A 32 14.05 -0.08 6.54
CA ILE A 32 14.97 0.65 7.42
C ILE A 32 15.20 -0.09 8.72
N SER A 33 14.12 -0.59 9.35
CA SER A 33 14.19 -1.18 10.69
C SER A 33 14.46 -2.68 10.70
N GLY A 34 14.16 -3.36 9.60
CA GLY A 34 14.19 -4.82 9.52
C GLY A 34 13.03 -5.49 10.25
N ARG A 35 12.05 -4.73 10.70
CA ARG A 35 10.88 -5.26 11.42
C ARG A 35 9.63 -5.16 10.56
N HIS A 36 8.88 -6.27 10.52
CA HIS A 36 7.60 -6.29 9.82
C HIS A 36 6.54 -5.57 10.65
N ILE A 37 5.91 -4.58 10.04
CA ILE A 37 4.87 -3.76 10.68
C ILE A 37 3.51 -4.32 10.24
N ASN A 38 2.53 -4.31 11.15
CA ASN A 38 1.17 -4.77 10.85
C ASN A 38 1.09 -6.25 10.45
N GLN A 39 1.93 -7.10 11.08
CA GLN A 39 1.94 -8.53 10.77
C GLN A 39 0.54 -9.15 10.89
N HIS A 40 -0.24 -8.75 11.89
CA HIS A 40 -1.58 -9.30 12.10
C HIS A 40 -2.51 -9.02 10.93
N VAL A 41 -2.35 -7.88 10.25
CA VAL A 41 -3.14 -7.53 9.07
C VAL A 41 -2.74 -8.42 7.91
N HIS A 42 -1.44 -8.64 7.72
CA HIS A 42 -0.93 -9.51 6.66
C HIS A 42 -1.39 -10.94 6.86
N ASP A 43 -1.38 -11.42 8.11
CA ASP A 43 -1.83 -12.78 8.43
C ASP A 43 -3.30 -12.97 8.09
N PHE A 44 -4.12 -11.95 8.33
CA PHE A 44 -5.53 -11.98 7.94
C PHE A 44 -5.69 -11.95 6.42
N ALA A 45 -5.00 -11.05 5.75
CA ALA A 45 -5.28 -10.72 4.35
C ALA A 45 -4.65 -11.68 3.34
N ASN A 46 -3.45 -12.19 3.61
CA ASN A 46 -2.73 -13.02 2.63
C ASN A 46 -3.54 -14.23 2.15
N PRO A 47 -4.26 -14.98 3.01
CA PRO A 47 -5.09 -16.09 2.53
C PRO A 47 -6.25 -15.67 1.63
N HIS A 48 -6.64 -14.40 1.66
CA HIS A 48 -7.79 -13.86 0.91
C HIS A 48 -7.37 -12.90 -0.19
N GLU A 49 -6.12 -12.95 -0.62
CA GLU A 49 -5.55 -11.93 -1.52
C GLU A 49 -6.35 -11.76 -2.81
N ALA A 50 -6.75 -12.86 -3.47
CA ALA A 50 -7.49 -12.78 -4.72
C ALA A 50 -8.85 -12.11 -4.56
N GLU A 51 -9.58 -12.46 -3.49
CA GLU A 51 -10.88 -11.87 -3.19
C GLU A 51 -10.77 -10.39 -2.85
N LEU A 52 -9.79 -10.05 -2.02
CA LEU A 52 -9.56 -8.67 -1.60
C LEU A 52 -9.14 -7.80 -2.76
N TRP A 53 -8.30 -8.33 -3.66
CA TRP A 53 -7.89 -7.59 -4.85
C TRP A 53 -9.09 -7.32 -5.77
N ALA A 54 -9.96 -8.31 -5.97
CA ALA A 54 -11.15 -8.14 -6.78
C ALA A 54 -12.07 -7.03 -6.23
N GLU A 55 -12.27 -7.00 -4.92
CA GLU A 55 -13.05 -5.95 -4.26
C GLU A 55 -12.34 -4.60 -4.40
N PHE A 56 -11.05 -4.56 -4.15
CA PHE A 56 -10.26 -3.32 -4.19
C PHE A 56 -10.31 -2.66 -5.56
N LYS A 57 -10.18 -3.44 -6.63
CA LYS A 57 -10.20 -2.92 -8.00
C LYS A 57 -11.49 -2.14 -8.28
N GLN A 58 -12.61 -2.58 -7.71
CA GLN A 58 -13.89 -1.93 -7.95
C GLN A 58 -14.03 -0.63 -7.17
N ARG A 59 -13.26 -0.44 -6.11
CA ARG A 59 -13.41 0.68 -5.19
C ARG A 59 -12.25 1.66 -5.20
N MET A 60 -11.13 1.29 -5.80
CA MET A 60 -9.86 2.02 -5.62
C MET A 60 -9.88 3.45 -6.15
N HIS A 61 -10.72 3.77 -7.11
CA HIS A 61 -10.79 5.12 -7.65
C HIS A 61 -11.82 6.02 -6.95
N GLY A 62 -12.56 5.47 -5.99
CA GLY A 62 -13.51 6.22 -5.18
C GLY A 62 -12.86 6.81 -3.93
N LYS A 63 -13.66 7.55 -3.18
CA LYS A 63 -13.20 8.19 -1.93
C LYS A 63 -13.84 7.58 -0.69
N ASP A 64 -14.53 6.46 -0.82
CA ASP A 64 -15.09 5.72 0.30
C ASP A 64 -14.04 4.73 0.81
N TYR A 65 -13.50 4.98 1.99
CA TYR A 65 -12.44 4.17 2.58
C TYR A 65 -12.97 3.06 3.50
N THR A 66 -14.29 2.93 3.62
CA THR A 66 -14.92 1.97 4.52
C THR A 66 -14.44 0.55 4.23
N GLY A 67 -14.03 -0.16 5.27
CA GLY A 67 -13.52 -1.52 5.17
C GLY A 67 -12.04 -1.61 4.83
N TRP A 68 -11.40 -0.50 4.49
CA TRP A 68 -10.00 -0.46 4.09
C TRP A 68 -9.15 0.43 4.98
N LEU A 69 -9.61 1.65 5.27
CA LEU A 69 -8.86 2.62 6.07
C LEU A 69 -9.81 3.38 6.98
N TYR A 70 -9.32 3.73 8.16
CA TYR A 70 -9.98 4.66 9.08
C TYR A 70 -11.42 4.28 9.43
N SER A 71 -11.71 2.99 9.40
CA SER A 71 -13.06 2.49 9.70
C SER A 71 -12.97 1.26 10.58
N ASN A 72 -14.06 0.97 11.29
CA ASN A 72 -14.16 -0.19 12.17
C ASN A 72 -15.22 -1.12 11.61
N THR A 73 -14.79 -2.01 10.70
CA THR A 73 -15.68 -2.94 10.01
C THR A 73 -15.59 -4.32 10.68
N PRO A 74 -16.71 -4.89 11.16
CA PRO A 74 -16.68 -6.22 11.77
C PRO A 74 -16.10 -7.26 10.82
N GLY A 75 -15.25 -8.12 11.35
CA GLY A 75 -14.62 -9.20 10.59
C GLY A 75 -13.41 -8.78 9.77
N ARG A 76 -12.99 -7.52 9.86
CA ARG A 76 -11.81 -7.00 9.16
C ARG A 76 -10.91 -6.20 10.10
N PRO A 77 -9.57 -6.27 9.92
CA PRO A 77 -8.69 -5.33 10.61
C PRO A 77 -8.92 -3.91 10.09
N ASN A 78 -8.74 -2.92 10.97
CA ASN A 78 -8.95 -1.52 10.61
C ASN A 78 -7.97 -1.01 9.55
N ASP A 79 -6.80 -1.64 9.47
CA ASP A 79 -5.68 -1.19 8.61
C ASP A 79 -5.50 -2.07 7.37
N LEU A 80 -6.59 -2.67 6.87
CA LEU A 80 -6.51 -3.57 5.72
C LEU A 80 -5.90 -2.88 4.49
N GLY A 81 -6.18 -1.59 4.32
CA GLY A 81 -5.60 -0.80 3.22
C GLY A 81 -4.09 -0.68 3.30
N TYR A 82 -3.51 -0.70 4.49
CA TYR A 82 -2.05 -0.71 4.66
C TYR A 82 -1.44 -1.94 3.99
N TRP A 83 -2.09 -3.10 4.15
CA TRP A 83 -1.65 -4.33 3.50
C TRP A 83 -1.69 -4.22 1.98
N MET A 84 -2.79 -3.69 1.42
CA MET A 84 -2.92 -3.55 -0.02
C MET A 84 -1.83 -2.62 -0.58
N GLY A 85 -1.62 -1.47 0.06
CA GLY A 85 -0.57 -0.54 -0.35
C GLY A 85 0.83 -1.13 -0.21
N TYR A 86 1.07 -1.91 0.84
CA TYR A 86 2.32 -2.62 1.04
C TYR A 86 2.57 -3.62 -0.11
N LYS A 87 1.56 -4.41 -0.47
CA LYS A 87 1.69 -5.42 -1.54
C LYS A 87 2.02 -4.77 -2.89
N ILE A 88 1.34 -3.67 -3.20
CA ILE A 88 1.59 -2.94 -4.45
C ILE A 88 3.01 -2.36 -4.45
N THR A 89 3.40 -1.73 -3.35
CA THR A 89 4.72 -1.10 -3.21
C THR A 89 5.83 -2.13 -3.28
N LYS A 90 5.66 -3.26 -2.60
CA LYS A 90 6.65 -4.34 -2.63
C LYS A 90 6.80 -4.89 -4.04
N ALA A 91 5.69 -5.08 -4.76
CA ALA A 91 5.72 -5.55 -6.14
C ALA A 91 6.52 -4.59 -7.03
N TYR A 92 6.31 -3.28 -6.86
CA TYR A 92 7.09 -2.28 -7.60
C TYR A 92 8.58 -2.37 -7.27
N TYR A 93 8.89 -2.38 -5.98
CA TYR A 93 10.28 -2.41 -5.51
C TYR A 93 11.02 -3.64 -6.01
N ASP A 94 10.38 -4.81 -5.94
CA ASP A 94 11.00 -6.07 -6.35
C ASP A 94 11.34 -6.12 -7.85
N LYS A 95 10.62 -5.37 -8.67
CA LYS A 95 10.85 -5.31 -10.12
C LYS A 95 11.97 -4.34 -10.51
N GLN A 96 12.37 -3.45 -9.61
CA GLN A 96 13.35 -2.42 -9.96
C GLN A 96 14.78 -2.93 -9.78
N PRO A 97 15.66 -2.76 -10.79
CA PRO A 97 17.05 -3.21 -10.67
C PRO A 97 17.87 -2.34 -9.71
N ASN A 98 17.57 -1.03 -9.64
CA ASN A 98 18.25 -0.11 -8.73
C ASN A 98 17.35 0.16 -7.53
N LYS A 99 17.71 -0.39 -6.39
CA LYS A 99 16.88 -0.30 -5.18
C LYS A 99 16.88 1.10 -4.56
N GLN A 100 17.97 1.83 -4.66
CA GLN A 100 18.00 3.22 -4.18
C GLN A 100 17.08 4.11 -5.00
N ALA A 101 17.10 3.96 -6.31
CA ALA A 101 16.20 4.71 -7.19
C ALA A 101 14.74 4.33 -6.91
N ALA A 102 14.48 3.04 -6.64
CA ALA A 102 13.12 2.59 -6.32
C ALA A 102 12.57 3.27 -5.08
N VAL A 103 13.39 3.42 -4.04
CA VAL A 103 12.98 4.13 -2.82
C VAL A 103 12.61 5.57 -3.13
N GLN A 104 13.42 6.26 -3.94
CA GLN A 104 13.11 7.64 -4.32
C GLN A 104 11.82 7.74 -5.14
N ASP A 105 11.60 6.80 -6.06
CA ASP A 105 10.37 6.74 -6.83
C ASP A 105 9.14 6.57 -5.92
N ILE A 106 9.24 5.69 -4.92
CA ILE A 106 8.17 5.43 -3.97
C ILE A 106 7.85 6.68 -3.14
N LEU A 107 8.88 7.41 -2.73
CA LEU A 107 8.70 8.64 -1.94
C LEU A 107 8.11 9.79 -2.76
N ASN A 108 8.18 9.73 -4.09
CA ASN A 108 7.82 10.83 -4.97
C ASN A 108 6.75 10.46 -6.00
N ILE A 109 5.85 9.55 -5.66
CA ILE A 109 4.79 9.11 -6.59
C ILE A 109 3.94 10.30 -7.01
N LYS A 110 3.77 10.47 -8.32
CA LYS A 110 2.95 11.54 -8.89
C LYS A 110 1.66 11.04 -9.49
N ASN A 111 1.63 9.77 -9.91
CA ASN A 111 0.46 9.18 -10.53
C ASN A 111 0.32 7.76 -9.98
N PHE A 112 -0.69 7.54 -9.14
CA PHE A 112 -0.86 6.25 -8.45
C PHE A 112 -1.31 5.14 -9.39
N ASP A 113 -2.10 5.46 -10.42
CA ASP A 113 -2.49 4.46 -11.41
C ASP A 113 -1.29 3.96 -12.20
N ARG A 114 -0.38 4.85 -12.58
CA ARG A 114 0.87 4.46 -13.24
C ARG A 114 1.77 3.66 -12.33
N PHE A 115 1.81 4.01 -11.06
CA PHE A 115 2.60 3.26 -10.08
C PHE A 115 2.08 1.84 -9.96
N LEU A 116 0.76 1.66 -9.84
CA LEU A 116 0.13 0.36 -9.80
C LEU A 116 0.46 -0.45 -11.06
N GLU A 117 0.33 0.16 -12.23
CA GLU A 117 0.63 -0.47 -13.51
C GLU A 117 2.09 -0.93 -13.56
N ALA A 118 3.01 -0.05 -13.17
CA ALA A 118 4.44 -0.34 -13.16
C ALA A 118 4.80 -1.43 -12.15
N SER A 119 4.05 -1.56 -11.06
CA SER A 119 4.27 -2.61 -10.07
C SER A 119 3.97 -4.00 -10.61
N GLY A 120 3.08 -4.10 -11.58
CA GLY A 120 2.60 -5.39 -12.09
C GLY A 120 1.71 -6.15 -11.11
N TYR A 121 1.33 -5.53 -10.00
CA TYR A 121 0.48 -6.18 -9.02
C TYR A 121 -0.89 -6.49 -9.60
N GLY A 122 -1.38 -7.72 -9.36
CA GLY A 122 -2.68 -8.14 -9.86
C GLY A 122 -2.69 -8.62 -11.30
N LYS A 123 -1.54 -8.74 -11.92
CA LYS A 123 -1.42 -9.19 -13.32
C LYS A 123 -0.88 -10.59 -13.46
#